data_ab8bceacffdf2db254d633ebe87b0aed
#
_entry.id   ab8bceacffdf2db254d633ebe87b0aed
#
_cell.length_a   1.000
_cell.length_b   1.000
_cell.length_c   1.000
_cell.angle_alpha   90.00
_cell.angle_beta   90.00
_cell.angle_gamma   90.00
#
_symmetry.space_group_name_H-M   'P 1'
#
loop_
_entity.id
_entity.type
_entity.pdbx_description
1 polymer ?
#
loop_
_entity_poly.entity_id
_entity_poly.type
_entity_poly.pdbx_seq_one_letter_code
_entity_poly.pdbx_strand_id
1 'polypeptide(L)'
;KDMFMELYSFDEAQALQAIADYRVYFRKQGMLENVAYPGIRELLEALQKQGKTLLVATSKPEEFACTILKHFKLDSYMLDICGATMDGTRSDKADVIAYAVQKHRLPVERCVMIGDRRHDIIGGKKNGMRTIGVLYGYGSREELKEAGADCIVEDVQSLLDVLKKGGS
;
A
#
# COMPACT_ATOMS: atom_id res chain seq x y z
N LYS A 1 -5.27 10.46 -9.71
CA LYS A 1 -6.41 10.99 -10.47
C LYS A 1 -7.64 10.09 -10.29
N ASP A 2 -7.55 8.80 -10.59
CA ASP A 2 -8.69 7.89 -10.53
C ASP A 2 -9.24 7.75 -9.10
N MET A 3 -8.37 7.81 -8.11
CA MET A 3 -8.79 7.78 -6.72
C MET A 3 -9.76 8.89 -6.38
N PHE A 4 -9.47 10.13 -6.82
CA PHE A 4 -10.36 11.26 -6.57
C PHE A 4 -11.65 11.17 -7.38
N MET A 5 -11.57 10.74 -8.62
CA MET A 5 -12.76 10.55 -9.46
C MET A 5 -13.69 9.50 -8.89
N GLU A 6 -13.14 8.39 -8.41
CA GLU A 6 -13.91 7.29 -7.85
C GLU A 6 -14.56 7.63 -6.51
N LEU A 7 -13.81 8.25 -5.61
CA LEU A 7 -14.30 8.55 -4.26
C LEU A 7 -15.22 9.76 -4.18
N TYR A 8 -14.97 10.76 -5.03
CA TYR A 8 -15.66 12.05 -4.95
C TYR A 8 -16.49 12.39 -6.18
N SER A 9 -16.53 11.49 -7.17
CA SER A 9 -17.29 11.69 -8.41
C SER A 9 -16.90 12.97 -9.16
N PHE A 10 -15.63 13.33 -9.12
CA PHE A 10 -15.10 14.48 -9.83
C PHE A 10 -14.98 14.18 -11.33
N ASP A 11 -15.15 15.20 -12.20
CA ASP A 11 -14.73 15.09 -13.57
C ASP A 11 -13.20 15.17 -13.65
N GLU A 12 -12.64 15.01 -14.85
CA GLU A 12 -11.18 14.96 -15.01
C GLU A 12 -10.48 16.25 -14.58
N ALA A 13 -11.06 17.40 -14.92
CA ALA A 13 -10.48 18.70 -14.52
C ALA A 13 -10.53 18.87 -13.01
N GLN A 14 -11.65 18.54 -12.40
CA GLN A 14 -11.81 18.60 -10.94
C GLN A 14 -10.84 17.64 -10.24
N ALA A 15 -10.64 16.45 -10.79
CA ALA A 15 -9.71 15.47 -10.23
C ALA A 15 -8.27 15.98 -10.26
N LEU A 16 -7.85 16.62 -11.36
CA LEU A 16 -6.51 17.19 -11.47
C LEU A 16 -6.31 18.33 -10.48
N GLN A 17 -7.31 19.18 -10.30
CA GLN A 17 -7.25 20.26 -9.31
C GLN A 17 -7.20 19.72 -7.89
N ALA A 18 -8.01 18.70 -7.60
CA ALA A 18 -8.02 18.07 -6.28
C ALA A 18 -6.66 17.44 -5.94
N ILE A 19 -5.99 16.83 -6.93
CA ILE A 19 -4.66 16.27 -6.74
C ILE A 19 -3.65 17.39 -6.42
N ALA A 20 -3.72 18.52 -7.12
CA ALA A 20 -2.84 19.64 -6.86
C ALA A 20 -3.07 20.19 -5.44
N ASP A 21 -4.32 20.39 -5.05
CA ASP A 21 -4.69 20.88 -3.71
C ASP A 21 -4.26 19.88 -2.63
N TYR A 22 -4.46 18.59 -2.86
CA TYR A 22 -4.03 17.52 -1.95
C TYR A 22 -2.52 17.56 -1.73
N ARG A 23 -1.74 17.77 -2.78
CA ARG A 23 -0.28 17.84 -2.65
C ARG A 23 0.17 18.99 -1.76
N VAL A 24 -0.46 20.17 -1.90
CA VAL A 24 -0.15 21.32 -1.04
C VAL A 24 -0.52 21.03 0.40
N TYR A 25 -1.74 20.54 0.63
CA TYR A 25 -2.23 20.19 1.96
C TYR A 25 -1.34 19.14 2.60
N PHE A 26 -0.98 18.10 1.85
CA PHE A 26 -0.17 16.99 2.32
C PHE A 26 1.21 17.43 2.80
N ARG A 27 1.84 18.35 2.08
CA ARG A 27 3.16 18.88 2.47
C ARG A 27 3.12 19.64 3.79
N LYS A 28 1.98 20.24 4.13
CA LYS A 28 1.83 21.07 5.34
C LYS A 28 1.26 20.27 6.50
N GLN A 29 -0.01 19.92 6.44
CA GLN A 29 -0.75 19.29 7.53
C GLN A 29 -1.22 17.88 7.23
N GLY A 30 -1.60 17.60 5.98
CA GLY A 30 -2.08 16.29 5.58
C GLY A 30 -1.10 15.17 5.88
N MET A 31 0.20 15.45 5.74
CA MET A 31 1.25 14.52 6.08
C MET A 31 1.21 14.15 7.57
N LEU A 32 0.95 15.12 8.43
CA LEU A 32 0.86 14.90 9.87
C LEU A 32 -0.41 14.15 10.28
N GLU A 33 -1.47 14.29 9.48
CA GLU A 33 -2.73 13.61 9.72
C GLU A 33 -2.74 12.18 9.18
N ASN A 34 -1.79 11.85 8.32
CA ASN A 34 -1.68 10.53 7.73
C ASN A 34 -1.07 9.56 8.74
N VAL A 35 -1.88 9.15 9.70
CA VAL A 35 -1.45 8.39 10.87
C VAL A 35 -1.20 6.94 10.53
N ALA A 36 -0.10 6.38 11.03
CA ALA A 36 0.12 4.95 10.98
C ALA A 36 -0.91 4.26 11.89
N TYR A 37 -1.46 3.13 11.43
CA TYR A 37 -2.44 2.39 12.22
C TYR A 37 -1.82 1.89 13.51
N PRO A 38 -2.60 1.83 14.62
CA PRO A 38 -2.09 1.30 15.88
C PRO A 38 -1.50 -0.10 15.71
N GLY A 39 -0.32 -0.30 16.26
CA GLY A 39 0.36 -1.59 16.19
C GLY A 39 1.20 -1.82 14.94
N ILE A 40 1.20 -0.88 13.99
CA ILE A 40 1.97 -1.05 12.74
C ILE A 40 3.46 -1.14 13.02
N ARG A 41 4.00 -0.29 13.89
CA ARG A 41 5.43 -0.32 14.20
C ARG A 41 5.83 -1.67 14.79
N GLU A 42 5.05 -2.17 15.72
CA GLU A 42 5.30 -3.46 16.37
C GLU A 42 5.22 -4.60 15.35
N LEU A 43 4.28 -4.51 14.41
CA LEU A 43 4.15 -5.47 13.32
C LEU A 43 5.41 -5.48 12.46
N LEU A 44 5.86 -4.30 12.03
CA LEU A 44 7.05 -4.17 11.17
C LEU A 44 8.30 -4.67 11.89
N GLU A 45 8.45 -4.35 13.16
CA GLU A 45 9.57 -4.84 13.96
C GLU A 45 9.56 -6.36 14.07
N ALA A 46 8.39 -6.95 14.32
CA ALA A 46 8.24 -8.40 14.43
C ALA A 46 8.59 -9.10 13.12
N LEU A 47 8.12 -8.57 12.00
CA LEU A 47 8.40 -9.14 10.67
C LEU A 47 9.88 -9.03 10.32
N GLN A 48 10.50 -7.91 10.63
CA GLN A 48 11.93 -7.71 10.41
C GLN A 48 12.75 -8.70 11.22
N LYS A 49 12.39 -8.93 12.49
CA LYS A 49 13.06 -9.91 13.36
C LYS A 49 12.91 -11.33 12.83
N GLN A 50 11.83 -11.61 12.10
CA GLN A 50 11.63 -12.92 11.46
C GLN A 50 12.38 -13.07 10.15
N GLY A 51 13.18 -12.08 9.77
CA GLY A 51 13.95 -12.10 8.54
C GLY A 51 13.14 -11.80 7.27
N LYS A 52 11.95 -11.25 7.41
CA LYS A 52 11.13 -10.91 6.26
C LYS A 52 11.57 -9.57 5.66
N THR A 53 11.55 -9.52 4.33
CA THR A 53 11.86 -8.30 3.59
C THR A 53 10.57 -7.52 3.35
N LEU A 54 10.58 -6.24 3.69
CA LEU A 54 9.42 -5.38 3.63
C LEU A 54 9.60 -4.31 2.58
N LEU A 55 8.57 -4.10 1.75
CA LEU A 55 8.55 -3.05 0.74
C LEU A 55 7.20 -2.35 0.80
N VAL A 56 7.19 -1.09 0.40
CA VAL A 56 5.95 -0.33 0.21
C VAL A 56 5.67 -0.25 -1.28
N ALA A 57 4.43 -0.54 -1.66
CA ALA A 57 3.92 -0.32 -3.02
C ALA A 57 2.65 0.51 -2.88
N THR A 58 2.68 1.72 -3.39
CA THR A 58 1.57 2.67 -3.22
C THR A 58 1.26 3.39 -4.52
N SER A 59 0.00 3.77 -4.70
CA SER A 59 -0.41 4.61 -5.82
C SER A 59 -0.13 6.09 -5.58
N LYS A 60 0.29 6.46 -4.37
CA LYS A 60 0.74 7.82 -4.09
C LYS A 60 2.04 8.10 -4.82
N PRO A 61 2.32 9.37 -5.18
CA PRO A 61 3.63 9.72 -5.71
C PRO A 61 4.75 9.25 -4.77
N GLU A 62 5.78 8.66 -5.34
CA GLU A 62 6.83 8.02 -4.58
C GLU A 62 7.51 8.97 -3.58
N GLU A 63 7.74 10.21 -4.00
CA GLU A 63 8.34 11.24 -3.12
C GLU A 63 7.50 11.48 -1.87
N PHE A 64 6.18 11.52 -2.02
CA PHE A 64 5.27 11.76 -0.91
C PHE A 64 5.24 10.55 0.02
N ALA A 65 5.25 9.35 -0.53
CA ALA A 65 5.30 8.13 0.26
C ALA A 65 6.58 8.08 1.09
N CYS A 66 7.71 8.41 0.51
CA CYS A 66 8.98 8.47 1.22
C CYS A 66 8.93 9.48 2.37
N THR A 67 8.37 10.66 2.11
CA THR A 67 8.25 11.71 3.12
C THR A 67 7.37 11.26 4.29
N ILE A 68 6.23 10.61 4.00
CA ILE A 68 5.33 10.09 5.04
C ILE A 68 6.06 9.09 5.93
N LEU A 69 6.72 8.13 5.31
CA LEU A 69 7.37 7.05 6.07
C LEU A 69 8.52 7.57 6.90
N LYS A 70 9.28 8.54 6.39
CA LYS A 70 10.33 9.18 7.16
C LYS A 70 9.77 9.97 8.34
N HIS A 71 8.66 10.67 8.14
CA HIS A 71 8.02 11.43 9.20
C HIS A 71 7.61 10.52 10.36
N PHE A 72 7.05 9.35 10.07
CA PHE A 72 6.65 8.39 11.09
C PHE A 72 7.77 7.44 11.51
N LYS A 73 8.98 7.64 10.97
CA LYS A 73 10.16 6.81 11.26
C LYS A 73 9.95 5.33 10.96
N LEU A 74 9.23 5.07 9.86
CA LEU A 74 8.95 3.71 9.39
C LEU A 74 9.80 3.31 8.18
N ASP A 75 10.49 4.26 7.56
CA ASP A 75 11.29 4.01 6.35
C ASP A 75 12.44 3.03 6.60
N SER A 76 12.99 3.01 7.81
CA SER A 76 14.10 2.12 8.13
C SER A 76 13.73 0.64 8.12
N TYR A 77 12.45 0.31 8.21
CA TYR A 77 11.98 -1.08 8.12
C TYR A 77 11.86 -1.57 6.69
N MET A 78 11.90 -0.66 5.71
CA MET A 78 11.61 -0.98 4.32
C MET A 78 12.87 -1.14 3.50
N LEU A 79 12.92 -2.20 2.70
CA LEU A 79 13.97 -2.37 1.70
C LEU A 79 13.85 -1.26 0.66
N ASP A 80 12.62 -0.94 0.24
CA ASP A 80 12.36 0.10 -0.74
C ASP A 80 10.93 0.62 -0.58
N ILE A 81 10.73 1.83 -1.06
CA ILE A 81 9.42 2.48 -1.09
C ILE A 81 9.13 2.80 -2.55
N CYS A 82 8.21 2.06 -3.14
CA CYS A 82 7.84 2.18 -4.54
C CYS A 82 6.49 2.87 -4.66
N GLY A 83 6.43 3.90 -5.47
CA GLY A 83 5.21 4.67 -5.65
C GLY A 83 4.99 5.06 -7.10
N ALA A 84 3.95 5.84 -7.33
CA ALA A 84 3.64 6.35 -8.64
C ALA A 84 4.67 7.38 -9.08
N THR A 85 4.87 7.49 -10.40
CA THR A 85 5.68 8.55 -10.97
C THR A 85 4.85 9.83 -11.08
N MET A 86 5.51 10.97 -11.00
CA MET A 86 4.82 12.26 -11.11
C MET A 86 4.25 12.52 -12.51
N ASP A 87 4.84 11.91 -13.53
CA ASP A 87 4.40 12.05 -14.92
C ASP A 87 3.28 11.07 -15.31
N GLY A 88 2.88 10.17 -14.40
CA GLY A 88 1.80 9.23 -14.64
C GLY A 88 2.17 7.97 -15.42
N THR A 89 3.43 7.77 -15.77
CA THR A 89 3.86 6.56 -16.51
C THR A 89 3.79 5.31 -15.64
N ARG A 90 3.83 5.48 -14.33
CA ARG A 90 3.62 4.40 -13.36
C ARG A 90 2.66 4.95 -12.30
N SER A 91 1.38 4.61 -12.38
CA SER A 91 0.37 5.13 -11.45
C SER A 91 -0.57 4.06 -10.91
N ASP A 92 -0.82 3.01 -11.68
CA ASP A 92 -1.66 1.91 -11.27
C ASP A 92 -0.92 1.03 -10.26
N LYS A 93 -1.65 0.51 -9.28
CA LYS A 93 -1.06 -0.34 -8.24
C LYS A 93 -0.33 -1.55 -8.84
N ALA A 94 -0.93 -2.19 -9.84
CA ALA A 94 -0.29 -3.34 -10.50
C ALA A 94 1.05 -2.97 -11.12
N ASP A 95 1.15 -1.78 -11.71
CA ASP A 95 2.39 -1.30 -12.33
C ASP A 95 3.45 -0.99 -11.27
N VAL A 96 3.04 -0.42 -10.14
CA VAL A 96 3.96 -0.14 -9.02
C VAL A 96 4.51 -1.45 -8.46
N ILE A 97 3.64 -2.45 -8.27
CA ILE A 97 4.06 -3.76 -7.77
C ILE A 97 5.02 -4.43 -8.77
N ALA A 98 4.69 -4.39 -10.05
CA ALA A 98 5.54 -4.95 -11.11
C ALA A 98 6.93 -4.29 -11.11
N TYR A 99 6.96 -2.98 -10.93
CA TYR A 99 8.21 -2.23 -10.83
C TYR A 99 9.06 -2.70 -9.64
N ALA A 100 8.44 -2.87 -8.47
CA ALA A 100 9.14 -3.35 -7.27
C ALA A 100 9.70 -4.76 -7.48
N VAL A 101 8.89 -5.65 -8.06
CA VAL A 101 9.29 -7.02 -8.35
C VAL A 101 10.49 -7.06 -9.28
N GLN A 102 10.44 -6.28 -10.35
CA GLN A 102 11.47 -6.25 -11.36
C GLN A 102 12.77 -5.64 -10.83
N LYS A 103 12.64 -4.53 -10.11
CA LYS A 103 13.79 -3.81 -9.54
C LYS A 103 14.60 -4.68 -8.58
N HIS A 104 13.91 -5.44 -7.74
CA HIS A 104 14.54 -6.24 -6.69
C HIS A 104 14.59 -7.73 -7.01
N ARG A 105 14.14 -8.13 -8.20
CA ARG A 105 14.13 -9.53 -8.65
C ARG A 105 13.43 -10.44 -7.63
N LEU A 106 12.24 -10.03 -7.19
CA LEU A 106 11.50 -10.73 -6.15
C LEU A 106 10.85 -12.02 -6.69
N PRO A 107 10.95 -13.15 -5.96
CA PRO A 107 10.22 -14.36 -6.32
C PRO A 107 8.75 -14.19 -5.92
N VAL A 108 7.88 -13.91 -6.91
CA VAL A 108 6.48 -13.54 -6.66
C VAL A 108 5.71 -14.62 -5.89
N GLU A 109 6.05 -15.89 -6.09
CA GLU A 109 5.43 -17.01 -5.38
C GLU A 109 5.73 -17.02 -3.87
N ARG A 110 6.71 -16.21 -3.44
CA ARG A 110 7.09 -16.05 -2.04
C ARG A 110 6.72 -14.67 -1.50
N CYS A 111 6.04 -13.87 -2.31
CA CYS A 111 5.63 -12.53 -1.93
C CYS A 111 4.15 -12.52 -1.56
N VAL A 112 3.80 -11.62 -0.66
CA VAL A 112 2.42 -11.40 -0.24
C VAL A 112 2.13 -9.90 -0.38
N MET A 113 1.05 -9.56 -1.07
CA MET A 113 0.56 -8.19 -1.12
C MET A 113 -0.49 -8.00 -0.03
N ILE A 114 -0.27 -7.00 0.81
CA ILE A 114 -1.17 -6.67 1.92
C ILE A 114 -1.76 -5.31 1.63
N GLY A 115 -3.07 -5.20 1.66
CA GLY A 115 -3.71 -3.94 1.40
C GLY A 115 -5.15 -3.86 1.88
N ASP A 116 -5.69 -2.66 1.86
CA ASP A 116 -7.02 -2.35 2.39
C ASP A 116 -8.04 -2.03 1.29
N ARG A 117 -7.62 -1.99 0.03
CA ARG A 117 -8.49 -1.67 -1.08
C ARG A 117 -8.38 -2.71 -2.20
N ARG A 118 -9.41 -2.75 -3.06
CA ARG A 118 -9.45 -3.66 -4.20
C ARG A 118 -8.21 -3.53 -5.10
N HIS A 119 -7.69 -2.32 -5.25
CA HIS A 119 -6.52 -2.07 -6.10
C HIS A 119 -5.30 -2.85 -5.64
N ASP A 120 -5.11 -2.97 -4.33
CA ASP A 120 -4.01 -3.72 -3.75
C ASP A 120 -4.14 -5.21 -4.08
N ILE A 121 -5.35 -5.73 -3.90
CA ILE A 121 -5.63 -7.15 -4.13
C ILE A 121 -5.49 -7.49 -5.62
N ILE A 122 -6.14 -6.70 -6.47
CA ILE A 122 -6.10 -6.90 -7.92
C ILE A 122 -4.66 -6.78 -8.44
N GLY A 123 -3.94 -5.75 -7.97
CA GLY A 123 -2.55 -5.54 -8.38
C GLY A 123 -1.63 -6.67 -7.95
N GLY A 124 -1.80 -7.16 -6.73
CA GLY A 124 -1.03 -8.30 -6.24
C GLY A 124 -1.31 -9.55 -7.06
N LYS A 125 -2.57 -9.84 -7.34
CA LYS A 125 -2.97 -11.02 -8.14
C LYS A 125 -2.45 -10.94 -9.56
N LYS A 126 -2.50 -9.76 -10.19
CA LYS A 126 -1.96 -9.56 -11.53
C LYS A 126 -0.46 -9.87 -11.61
N ASN A 127 0.23 -9.71 -10.49
CA ASN A 127 1.66 -10.00 -10.41
C ASN A 127 1.97 -11.40 -9.86
N GLY A 128 0.95 -12.24 -9.70
CA GLY A 128 1.15 -13.62 -9.26
C GLY A 128 1.39 -13.80 -7.78
N MET A 129 1.06 -12.79 -6.97
CA MET A 129 1.26 -12.83 -5.52
C MET A 129 0.03 -13.35 -4.79
N ARG A 130 0.26 -13.91 -3.60
CA ARG A 130 -0.81 -14.11 -2.63
C ARG A 130 -1.22 -12.75 -2.09
N THR A 131 -2.47 -12.62 -1.67
CA THR A 131 -3.00 -11.34 -1.22
C THR A 131 -3.73 -11.48 0.12
N ILE A 132 -3.53 -10.47 0.97
CA ILE A 132 -4.22 -10.37 2.26
C ILE A 132 -4.91 -9.02 2.31
N GLY A 133 -6.23 -9.02 2.47
CA GLY A 133 -7.00 -7.81 2.69
C GLY A 133 -7.09 -7.50 4.17
N VAL A 134 -6.95 -6.22 4.54
CA VAL A 134 -7.05 -5.79 5.93
C VAL A 134 -8.27 -4.88 6.11
N LEU A 135 -9.01 -5.10 7.20
CA LEU A 135 -10.26 -4.39 7.46
C LEU A 135 -10.09 -3.13 8.30
N TYR A 136 -8.90 -2.89 8.83
CA TYR A 136 -8.65 -1.67 9.60
C TYR A 136 -8.34 -0.45 8.70
N GLY A 137 -8.38 -0.61 7.38
CA GLY A 137 -8.24 0.48 6.42
C GLY A 137 -9.59 0.93 5.89
N TYR A 138 -9.60 1.39 4.64
CA TYR A 138 -10.78 2.01 4.03
C TYR A 138 -11.73 1.05 3.32
N GLY A 139 -11.23 -0.10 2.85
CA GLY A 139 -12.05 -1.04 2.09
C GLY A 139 -12.95 -1.89 2.97
N SER A 140 -14.10 -2.29 2.41
CA SER A 140 -15.02 -3.20 3.08
C SER A 140 -14.61 -4.65 2.85
N ARG A 141 -15.16 -5.55 3.67
CA ARG A 141 -14.97 -6.99 3.48
C ARG A 141 -15.46 -7.43 2.10
N GLU A 142 -16.60 -6.90 1.66
CA GLU A 142 -17.18 -7.23 0.36
C GLU A 142 -16.26 -6.79 -0.77
N GLU A 143 -15.73 -5.58 -0.70
CA GLU A 143 -14.79 -5.07 -1.71
C GLU A 143 -13.57 -5.99 -1.84
N LEU A 144 -12.98 -6.36 -0.71
CA LEU A 144 -11.78 -7.21 -0.68
C LEU A 144 -12.07 -8.63 -1.17
N LYS A 145 -13.21 -9.17 -0.77
CA LYS A 145 -13.66 -10.50 -1.18
C LYS A 145 -13.91 -10.55 -2.69
N GLU A 146 -14.62 -9.56 -3.23
CA GLU A 146 -14.89 -9.48 -4.67
C GLU A 146 -13.61 -9.30 -5.49
N ALA A 147 -12.62 -8.59 -4.94
CA ALA A 147 -11.33 -8.45 -5.59
C ALA A 147 -10.53 -9.75 -5.58
N GLY A 148 -10.92 -10.73 -4.77
CA GLY A 148 -10.32 -12.05 -4.74
C GLY A 148 -9.18 -12.21 -3.72
N ALA A 149 -9.24 -11.48 -2.60
CA ALA A 149 -8.25 -11.63 -1.54
C ALA A 149 -8.17 -13.09 -1.06
N ASP A 150 -6.98 -13.61 -0.94
CA ASP A 150 -6.76 -14.98 -0.49
C ASP A 150 -7.08 -15.13 1.00
N CYS A 151 -6.90 -14.04 1.75
CA CYS A 151 -7.20 -13.98 3.18
C CYS A 151 -7.66 -12.56 3.52
N ILE A 152 -8.54 -12.44 4.50
CA ILE A 152 -9.00 -11.14 5.01
C ILE A 152 -8.84 -11.16 6.53
N VAL A 153 -8.18 -10.15 7.08
CA VAL A 153 -7.93 -10.06 8.52
C VAL A 153 -8.52 -8.76 9.07
N GLU A 154 -8.94 -8.78 10.33
CA GLU A 154 -9.64 -7.66 10.93
C GLU A 154 -8.73 -6.59 11.53
N ASP A 155 -7.60 -7.01 12.09
CA ASP A 155 -6.69 -6.10 12.80
C ASP A 155 -5.21 -6.46 12.56
N VAL A 156 -4.34 -5.63 13.10
CA VAL A 156 -2.88 -5.80 12.95
C VAL A 156 -2.41 -7.10 13.60
N GLN A 157 -2.99 -7.47 14.75
CA GLN A 157 -2.60 -8.70 15.43
C GLN A 157 -2.96 -9.93 14.60
N SER A 158 -4.16 -9.95 14.02
CA SER A 158 -4.58 -11.04 13.14
C SER A 158 -3.68 -11.16 11.92
N LEU A 159 -3.27 -10.01 11.37
CA LEU A 159 -2.33 -9.98 10.25
C LEU A 159 -1.00 -10.62 10.63
N LEU A 160 -0.46 -10.26 11.78
CA LEU A 160 0.80 -10.83 12.28
C LEU A 160 0.68 -12.34 12.47
N ASP A 161 -0.44 -12.82 13.02
CA ASP A 161 -0.67 -14.24 13.24
C ASP A 161 -0.68 -15.02 11.92
N VAL A 162 -1.35 -14.48 10.89
CA VAL A 162 -1.40 -15.10 9.56
C VAL A 162 -0.01 -15.15 8.93
N LEU A 163 0.75 -14.08 9.04
CA LEU A 163 2.09 -13.99 8.46
C LEU A 163 3.07 -14.94 9.16
N LYS A 164 2.92 -15.14 10.46
CA LYS A 164 3.72 -16.14 11.20
C LYS A 164 3.45 -17.55 10.71
N LYS A 165 2.17 -17.91 10.52
CA LYS A 165 1.77 -19.24 10.05
C LYS A 165 2.19 -19.48 8.61
N GLY A 166 2.10 -18.46 7.77
CA GLY A 166 2.48 -18.52 6.37
C GLY A 166 3.94 -18.18 6.11
N GLY A 167 4.73 -18.04 7.16
CA GLY A 167 6.11 -17.56 7.08
C GLY A 167 7.13 -18.58 6.60
N SER A 168 6.66 -19.68 6.10
CA SER A 168 7.52 -20.68 5.51
C SER A 168 7.85 -20.29 4.07
#